data_5d87978edcb045e77aaa819dec7dabb9
#
_entry.id   5d87978edcb045e77aaa819dec7dabb9
#
_cell.length_a   1.000
_cell.length_b   1.000
_cell.length_c   1.000
_cell.angle_alpha   90.00
_cell.angle_beta   90.00
_cell.angle_gamma   90.00
#
_symmetry.space_group_name_H-M   'P 1'
#
loop_
_entity.id
_entity.type
_entity.pdbx_description
1 polymer ?
#
loop_
_entity_poly.entity_id
_entity_poly.type
_entity_poly.pdbx_seq_one_letter_code
_entity_poly.pdbx_strand_id
1 'polypeptide(L)'
;MKTYKLLILVFLNILFFSCEKPSRDLNHKELIGGFDLLTPEQTGVDFNNAIKESNFFNHYFYSQIYVGSGVAIGDINNDGLSDIFFGGNQVIDKLYLNKGNLQFEDITRNSKVA
;
A
#
# COMPACT_ATOMS: atom_id res chain seq x y z
N MET A 1 -58.88 -5.98 1.41
CA MET A 1 -57.79 -6.96 1.78
C MET A 1 -56.82 -7.31 0.65
N LYS A 2 -57.04 -6.98 -0.60
CA LYS A 2 -56.12 -7.32 -1.72
C LYS A 2 -55.11 -6.21 -2.06
N THR A 3 -55.42 -4.94 -1.82
CA THR A 3 -54.58 -3.78 -2.22
C THR A 3 -53.32 -3.57 -1.38
N TYR A 4 -53.35 -3.83 -0.08
CA TYR A 4 -52.16 -3.68 0.79
C TYR A 4 -51.11 -4.79 0.56
N LYS A 5 -51.54 -5.98 0.13
CA LYS A 5 -50.58 -7.05 -0.22
C LYS A 5 -49.76 -6.67 -1.46
N LEU A 6 -50.37 -5.98 -2.41
CA LEU A 6 -49.66 -5.49 -3.61
C LEU A 6 -48.68 -4.36 -3.25
N LEU A 7 -49.06 -3.46 -2.35
CA LEU A 7 -48.22 -2.36 -1.85
C LEU A 7 -47.01 -2.88 -1.06
N ILE A 8 -47.18 -3.92 -0.22
CA ILE A 8 -46.08 -4.55 0.52
C ILE A 8 -45.12 -5.24 -0.45
N LEU A 9 -45.62 -5.87 -1.51
CA LEU A 9 -44.78 -6.57 -2.49
C LEU A 9 -43.97 -5.60 -3.33
N VAL A 10 -44.53 -4.44 -3.66
CA VAL A 10 -43.80 -3.35 -4.35
C VAL A 10 -42.76 -2.71 -3.43
N PHE A 11 -43.07 -2.50 -2.15
CA PHE A 11 -42.13 -1.92 -1.17
C PHE A 11 -40.94 -2.88 -0.89
N LEU A 12 -41.20 -4.20 -0.88
CA LEU A 12 -40.16 -5.20 -0.69
C LEU A 12 -39.15 -5.25 -1.86
N ASN A 13 -39.61 -4.98 -3.08
CA ASN A 13 -38.71 -4.92 -4.25
C ASN A 13 -37.80 -3.68 -4.26
N ILE A 14 -38.24 -2.55 -3.66
CA ILE A 14 -37.43 -1.32 -3.58
C ILE A 14 -36.24 -1.50 -2.62
N LEU A 15 -36.35 -2.38 -1.62
CA LEU A 15 -35.26 -2.64 -0.67
C LEU A 15 -34.09 -3.43 -1.27
N PHE A 16 -34.28 -4.11 -2.40
CA PHE A 16 -33.19 -4.84 -3.08
C PHE A 16 -32.41 -4.02 -4.11
N PHE A 17 -32.86 -2.78 -4.42
CA PHE A 17 -32.15 -1.91 -5.37
C PHE A 17 -31.11 -1.00 -4.70
N SER A 18 -30.73 -1.26 -3.45
CA SER A 18 -29.73 -0.45 -2.77
C SER A 18 -28.36 -1.14 -2.81
N CYS A 19 -27.42 -0.44 -3.40
CA CYS A 19 -25.98 -0.66 -3.37
C CYS A 19 -25.36 -1.47 -4.51
N GLU A 20 -25.39 -0.94 -5.70
CA GLU A 20 -24.26 -1.10 -6.61
C GLU A 20 -23.14 -0.17 -6.10
N LYS A 21 -22.09 -0.74 -5.50
CA LYS A 21 -20.86 -0.01 -5.29
C LYS A 21 -20.28 0.30 -6.67
N PRO A 22 -20.03 1.58 -7.03
CA PRO A 22 -19.30 1.85 -8.25
C PRO A 22 -17.97 1.11 -8.15
N SER A 23 -17.71 0.19 -9.07
CA SER A 23 -16.39 -0.37 -9.28
C SER A 23 -15.47 0.80 -9.59
N ARG A 24 -14.62 1.15 -8.62
CA ARG A 24 -13.61 2.18 -8.82
C ARG A 24 -12.61 1.58 -9.81
N ASP A 25 -12.72 1.99 -11.04
CA ASP A 25 -11.77 1.68 -12.08
C ASP A 25 -10.45 2.34 -11.66
N LEU A 26 -9.48 1.53 -11.22
CA LEU A 26 -8.16 1.99 -10.74
C LEU A 26 -7.30 2.58 -11.86
N ASN A 27 -7.86 2.74 -13.05
CA ASN A 27 -7.18 3.32 -14.20
C ASN A 27 -7.37 4.84 -14.30
N HIS A 28 -7.95 5.47 -13.28
CA HIS A 28 -8.09 6.92 -13.27
C HIS A 28 -6.84 7.53 -12.63
N LYS A 29 -6.02 8.13 -13.46
CA LYS A 29 -4.98 9.09 -13.08
C LYS A 29 -5.67 10.33 -12.49
N GLU A 30 -6.26 10.18 -11.29
CA GLU A 30 -6.68 11.33 -10.51
C GLU A 30 -5.42 11.96 -9.90
N LEU A 31 -5.11 13.15 -10.33
CA LEU A 31 -4.17 14.04 -9.65
C LEU A 31 -4.70 14.31 -8.23
N ILE A 32 -4.31 13.47 -7.29
CA ILE A 32 -4.58 13.70 -5.88
C ILE A 32 -3.54 14.69 -5.38
N GLY A 33 -3.88 15.98 -5.45
CA GLY A 33 -3.13 17.00 -4.71
C GLY A 33 -1.66 17.21 -5.09
N GLY A 34 -1.27 16.98 -6.35
CA GLY A 34 0.09 17.25 -6.81
C GLY A 34 1.07 16.09 -6.61
N PHE A 35 0.61 14.88 -6.32
CA PHE A 35 1.42 13.66 -6.25
C PHE A 35 1.02 12.67 -7.34
N ASP A 36 2.01 12.10 -8.01
CA ASP A 36 1.83 10.98 -8.93
C ASP A 36 2.26 9.67 -8.25
N LEU A 37 1.45 8.62 -8.37
CA LEU A 37 1.82 7.28 -7.94
C LEU A 37 2.73 6.64 -8.99
N LEU A 38 3.99 6.43 -8.63
CA LEU A 38 4.96 5.75 -9.48
C LEU A 38 4.97 4.25 -9.20
N THR A 39 5.16 3.45 -10.24
CA THR A 39 5.23 1.99 -10.11
C THR A 39 6.66 1.51 -9.84
N PRO A 40 6.85 0.29 -9.29
CA PRO A 40 8.18 -0.31 -9.12
C PRO A 40 8.97 -0.39 -10.43
N GLU A 41 8.31 -0.62 -11.56
CA GLU A 41 8.95 -0.68 -12.87
C GLU A 41 9.49 0.67 -13.32
N GLN A 42 8.85 1.77 -12.87
CA GLN A 42 9.28 3.13 -13.15
C GLN A 42 10.42 3.57 -12.25
N THR A 43 10.44 3.12 -11.01
CA THR A 43 11.37 3.62 -10.00
C THR A 43 12.47 2.65 -9.63
N GLY A 44 12.26 1.34 -9.78
CA GLY A 44 13.13 0.30 -9.23
C GLY A 44 12.88 0.01 -7.74
N VAL A 45 11.93 0.69 -7.09
CA VAL A 45 11.59 0.50 -5.67
C VAL A 45 10.46 -0.51 -5.55
N ASP A 46 10.76 -1.72 -5.10
CA ASP A 46 9.84 -2.85 -4.97
C ASP A 46 9.57 -3.26 -3.51
N PHE A 47 9.97 -2.44 -2.54
CA PHE A 47 9.81 -2.75 -1.12
C PHE A 47 8.35 -2.96 -0.74
N ASN A 48 8.07 -4.10 -0.12
CA ASN A 48 6.76 -4.42 0.43
C ASN A 48 6.92 -4.98 1.85
N ASN A 49 6.50 -4.23 2.84
CA ASN A 49 6.54 -4.65 4.25
C ASN A 49 5.39 -5.62 4.57
N ALA A 50 5.41 -6.81 3.94
CA ALA A 50 4.38 -7.81 4.10
C ALA A 50 4.38 -8.42 5.51
N ILE A 51 3.23 -8.41 6.17
CA ILE A 51 3.02 -9.04 7.48
C ILE A 51 2.27 -10.36 7.29
N LYS A 52 2.79 -11.44 7.87
CA LYS A 52 2.12 -12.75 7.94
C LYS A 52 1.75 -13.04 9.38
N GLU A 53 0.47 -13.05 9.68
CA GLU A 53 -0.02 -13.47 10.99
C GLU A 53 0.07 -14.97 11.18
N SER A 54 0.25 -15.38 12.43
CA SER A 54 0.20 -16.76 12.88
C SER A 54 -0.49 -16.83 14.26
N ASN A 55 -0.72 -18.04 14.77
CA ASN A 55 -1.28 -18.24 16.11
C ASN A 55 -0.46 -17.59 17.23
N PHE A 56 0.84 -17.39 17.00
CA PHE A 56 1.77 -16.81 17.99
C PHE A 56 2.24 -15.41 17.61
N PHE A 57 2.08 -15.01 16.36
CA PHE A 57 2.48 -13.69 15.87
C PHE A 57 1.28 -13.03 15.19
N ASN A 58 0.51 -12.28 15.97
CA ASN A 58 -0.70 -11.60 15.54
C ASN A 58 -0.96 -10.37 16.39
N HIS A 59 -1.94 -9.57 16.02
CA HIS A 59 -2.31 -8.34 16.70
C HIS A 59 -2.64 -8.53 18.20
N TYR A 60 -3.16 -9.68 18.59
CA TYR A 60 -3.53 -9.94 19.98
C TYR A 60 -2.30 -9.98 20.92
N PHE A 61 -1.18 -10.59 20.45
CA PHE A 61 0.06 -10.66 21.22
C PHE A 61 1.00 -9.48 20.95
N TYR A 62 0.91 -8.89 19.76
CA TYR A 62 1.76 -7.77 19.32
C TYR A 62 0.87 -6.66 18.74
N SER A 63 0.35 -5.81 19.60
CA SER A 63 -0.61 -4.75 19.24
C SER A 63 -0.08 -3.78 18.17
N GLN A 64 1.24 -3.66 18.04
CA GLN A 64 1.90 -2.77 17.09
C GLN A 64 2.36 -3.47 15.80
N ILE A 65 1.92 -4.71 15.55
CA ILE A 65 2.35 -5.49 14.38
C ILE A 65 2.10 -4.74 13.04
N TYR A 66 1.06 -3.91 12.97
CA TYR A 66 0.68 -3.14 11.79
C TYR A 66 1.17 -1.70 11.76
N VAL A 67 1.94 -1.26 12.75
CA VAL A 67 2.42 0.13 12.80
C VAL A 67 3.41 0.43 11.68
N GLY A 68 3.97 -0.61 11.08
CA GLY A 68 4.98 -0.48 10.05
C GLY A 68 6.38 -0.34 10.66
N SER A 69 7.36 -0.11 9.80
CA SER A 69 8.71 0.15 10.23
C SER A 69 9.19 1.53 9.76
N GLY A 70 10.46 1.84 9.95
CA GLY A 70 11.00 3.14 9.62
C GLY A 70 11.36 3.29 8.13
N VAL A 71 11.33 4.54 7.67
CA VAL A 71 11.94 4.96 6.42
C VAL A 71 12.96 6.04 6.73
N ALA A 72 14.18 5.93 6.18
CA ALA A 72 15.19 6.96 6.26
C ALA A 72 15.59 7.44 4.87
N ILE A 73 15.90 8.73 4.76
CA ILE A 73 16.34 9.35 3.52
C ILE A 73 17.64 10.09 3.81
N GLY A 74 18.64 9.88 2.97
CA GLY A 74 19.94 10.54 3.10
C GLY A 74 20.87 10.18 1.94
N ASP A 75 21.83 11.03 1.66
CA ASP A 75 22.88 10.78 0.68
C ASP A 75 24.00 9.97 1.33
N ILE A 76 24.06 8.66 1.04
CA ILE A 76 25.00 7.73 1.69
C ILE A 76 26.34 7.62 0.96
N ASN A 77 26.38 8.02 -0.30
CA ASN A 77 27.58 7.94 -1.15
C ASN A 77 28.19 9.31 -1.48
N ASN A 78 27.58 10.41 -1.00
CA ASN A 78 27.96 11.79 -1.22
C ASN A 78 27.95 12.20 -2.70
N ASP A 79 26.95 11.73 -3.48
CA ASP A 79 26.76 12.12 -4.87
C ASP A 79 25.76 13.28 -5.04
N GLY A 80 25.18 13.77 -3.96
CA GLY A 80 24.21 14.86 -3.91
C GLY A 80 22.76 14.40 -4.16
N LEU A 81 22.53 13.10 -4.31
CA LEU A 81 21.19 12.53 -4.47
C LEU A 81 20.76 11.85 -3.16
N SER A 82 19.49 11.95 -2.83
CA SER A 82 18.96 11.30 -1.61
C SER A 82 18.62 9.85 -1.88
N ASP A 83 19.22 8.96 -1.12
CA ASP A 83 18.95 7.52 -1.10
C ASP A 83 17.85 7.19 -0.11
N ILE A 84 17.28 5.98 -0.22
CA ILE A 84 16.15 5.55 0.61
C ILE A 84 16.47 4.24 1.30
N PHE A 85 16.29 4.21 2.63
CA PHE A 85 16.31 2.98 3.42
C PHE A 85 14.91 2.68 3.94
N PHE A 86 14.45 1.44 3.76
CA PHE A 86 13.23 0.91 4.34
C PHE A 86 13.57 -0.18 5.36
N GLY A 87 13.10 -0.01 6.59
CA GLY A 87 13.13 -1.07 7.59
C GLY A 87 11.97 -2.05 7.37
N GLY A 88 12.22 -3.35 7.53
CA GLY A 88 11.21 -4.40 7.44
C GLY A 88 10.77 -4.89 8.82
N ASN A 89 9.50 -5.32 8.96
CA ASN A 89 9.04 -5.97 10.19
C ASN A 89 9.31 -7.48 10.17
N GLN A 90 8.83 -8.15 9.13
CA GLN A 90 9.02 -9.58 8.88
C GLN A 90 9.72 -9.85 7.55
N VAL A 91 10.13 -8.81 6.87
CA VAL A 91 10.86 -8.85 5.61
C VAL A 91 12.24 -8.22 5.81
N ILE A 92 13.15 -8.51 4.90
CA ILE A 92 14.49 -7.93 4.92
C ILE A 92 14.40 -6.42 4.69
N ASP A 93 15.21 -5.65 5.43
CA ASP A 93 15.40 -4.23 5.18
C ASP A 93 15.90 -4.01 3.75
N LYS A 94 15.58 -2.86 3.17
CA LYS A 94 16.00 -2.52 1.81
C LYS A 94 16.70 -1.17 1.77
N LEU A 95 17.79 -1.12 1.04
CA LEU A 95 18.55 0.10 0.77
C LEU A 95 18.59 0.35 -0.73
N TYR A 96 18.11 1.50 -1.15
CA TYR A 96 18.02 1.92 -2.54
C TYR A 96 18.89 3.13 -2.79
N LEU A 97 19.84 2.99 -3.71
CA LEU A 97 20.70 4.07 -4.18
C LEU A 97 19.98 4.86 -5.28
N ASN A 98 19.92 6.17 -5.14
CA ASN A 98 19.31 7.07 -6.11
C ASN A 98 20.24 7.23 -7.34
N LYS A 99 19.71 6.98 -8.52
CA LYS A 99 20.43 7.14 -9.80
C LYS A 99 20.03 8.41 -10.55
N GLY A 100 19.22 9.26 -9.91
CA GLY A 100 18.60 10.41 -10.55
C GLY A 100 17.32 10.05 -11.32
N ASN A 101 16.56 11.07 -11.72
CA ASN A 101 15.32 10.92 -12.49
C ASN A 101 14.28 9.97 -11.87
N LEU A 102 14.23 9.90 -10.52
CA LEU A 102 13.37 8.98 -9.75
C LEU A 102 13.62 7.48 -10.03
N GLN A 103 14.85 7.16 -10.42
CA GLN A 103 15.32 5.78 -10.61
C GLN A 103 16.20 5.37 -9.44
N PHE A 104 15.97 4.18 -8.90
CA PHE A 104 16.69 3.66 -7.74
C PHE A 104 17.23 2.26 -8.02
N GLU A 105 18.37 1.95 -7.45
CA GLU A 105 19.02 0.65 -7.50
C GLU A 105 19.01 -0.02 -6.12
N ASP A 106 18.48 -1.24 -6.01
CA ASP A 106 18.54 -2.02 -4.77
C ASP A 106 19.98 -2.48 -4.52
N ILE A 107 20.65 -1.86 -3.56
CA ILE A 107 22.02 -2.20 -3.13
C ILE A 107 22.07 -2.97 -1.81
N THR A 108 20.95 -3.45 -1.31
CA THR A 108 20.80 -4.09 0.00
C THR A 108 21.88 -5.16 0.24
N ARG A 109 22.07 -6.08 -0.71
CA ARG A 109 23.05 -7.17 -0.59
C ARG A 109 24.47 -6.68 -0.52
N ASN A 110 24.79 -5.59 -1.21
CA ASN A 110 26.15 -5.05 -1.33
C ASN A 110 26.51 -4.19 -0.12
N SER A 111 25.52 -3.55 0.49
CA SER A 111 25.67 -2.63 1.62
C SER A 111 25.83 -3.32 2.98
N LYS A 112 25.50 -4.62 3.08
CA LYS A 112 25.50 -5.42 4.33
C LYS A 112 24.53 -4.89 5.41
N VAL A 113 23.44 -4.26 5.01
CA VAL A 113 22.38 -3.76 5.91
C VAL A 113 21.21 -4.75 6.08
N ALA A 114 21.27 -5.91 5.45
CA ALA A 114 20.27 -6.98 5.54
C ALA A 114 20.71 -8.09 6.50
#